data_9a03c3427b62136b8482b207f1fab707
#
_entry.id   9a03c3427b62136b8482b207f1fab707
#
_cell.length_a   1.000
_cell.length_b   1.000
_cell.length_c   1.000
_cell.angle_alpha   90.00
_cell.angle_beta   90.00
_cell.angle_gamma   90.00
#
_symmetry.space_group_name_H-M   'P 1'
#
loop_
_entity.id
_entity.type
_entity.pdbx_description
1 polymer ?
#
loop_
_entity_poly.entity_id
_entity_poly.type
_entity_poly.pdbx_seq_one_letter_code
_entity_poly.pdbx_strand_id
1 'polypeptide(L)'
;MTKNEQIRLTHWRFKVLQQACDARSVARTCRHHGISRNTFYKWRRRFAEQGVAGLCNRPGRPHHSPRAKPPEVIAKILYLRENYHFGAGRIADYLKRFHQLSIATSSVHRILERHGLGRLPANQKHRPHKQRWKRYEQPQPGHRLQVDVKFLERIPGTRRRFYQFTAIDDCTRIRVLKIYDRCNQTTAIQFIDEVRRRLPFRIMVIQTDNGAEFQSHFHWHLEDLDIQHAYIRPRTPHLNGKVERSHRVDNQEFYQLLDRDGVTDDIHLFNTKLREWEDYYNYHRPHGALDGQTPYERLLAKTRAGVSPA
;
A
#
# COMPACT_ATOMS: atom_id res chain seq x y z
N MET A 1 14.01 1.18 -30.76
CA MET A 1 15.02 2.03 -31.39
C MET A 1 15.67 2.88 -30.32
N THR A 2 16.96 2.83 -30.19
CA THR A 2 17.74 3.59 -29.19
C THR A 2 17.82 5.08 -29.57
N LYS A 3 18.15 5.96 -28.63
CA LYS A 3 18.31 7.40 -28.86
C LYS A 3 19.38 7.68 -29.95
N ASN A 4 20.46 6.88 -29.93
CA ASN A 4 21.54 7.01 -30.91
C ASN A 4 21.14 6.58 -32.32
N GLU A 5 20.35 5.51 -32.46
CA GLU A 5 19.79 5.10 -33.74
C GLU A 5 18.85 6.14 -34.34
N GLN A 6 18.05 6.79 -33.49
CA GLN A 6 17.14 7.85 -33.93
C GLN A 6 17.90 9.08 -34.44
N ILE A 7 18.98 9.47 -33.76
CA ILE A 7 19.86 10.56 -34.19
C ILE A 7 20.51 10.23 -35.56
N ARG A 8 21.06 9.02 -35.72
CA ARG A 8 21.69 8.57 -36.98
C ARG A 8 20.67 8.59 -38.13
N LEU A 9 19.45 8.12 -37.91
CA LEU A 9 18.40 8.10 -38.90
C LEU A 9 17.94 9.51 -39.31
N THR A 10 17.82 10.41 -38.34
CA THR A 10 17.46 11.81 -38.57
C THR A 10 18.53 12.51 -39.42
N HIS A 11 19.81 12.30 -39.08
CA HIS A 11 20.94 12.87 -39.81
C HIS A 11 21.03 12.32 -41.24
N TRP A 12 20.79 11.02 -41.42
CA TRP A 12 20.73 10.40 -42.75
C TRP A 12 19.64 11.01 -43.61
N ARG A 13 18.40 11.16 -43.09
CA ARG A 13 17.29 11.82 -43.82
C ARG A 13 17.61 13.23 -44.18
N PHE A 14 18.28 13.99 -43.34
CA PHE A 14 18.73 15.35 -43.64
C PHE A 14 19.72 15.37 -44.80
N LYS A 15 20.73 14.48 -44.79
CA LYS A 15 21.70 14.32 -45.90
C LYS A 15 21.01 14.00 -47.21
N VAL A 16 20.00 13.13 -47.24
CA VAL A 16 19.20 12.82 -48.43
C VAL A 16 18.51 14.05 -49.00
N LEU A 17 17.94 14.90 -48.14
CA LEU A 17 17.33 16.14 -48.57
C LEU A 17 18.34 17.14 -49.13
N GLN A 18 19.51 17.29 -48.52
CA GLN A 18 20.58 18.13 -49.03
C GLN A 18 21.09 17.66 -50.36
N GLN A 19 21.39 16.36 -50.53
CA GLN A 19 21.87 15.79 -51.77
C GLN A 19 20.88 15.96 -52.94
N ALA A 20 19.58 15.97 -52.65
CA ALA A 20 18.58 16.24 -53.70
C ALA A 20 18.59 17.70 -54.15
N CYS A 21 18.92 18.64 -53.26
CA CYS A 21 19.13 20.03 -53.62
C CYS A 21 20.39 20.22 -54.49
N ASP A 22 21.49 19.61 -54.07
CA ASP A 22 22.78 19.71 -54.75
C ASP A 22 22.71 19.07 -56.15
N ALA A 23 22.12 17.86 -56.26
CA ALA A 23 21.98 17.13 -57.52
C ALA A 23 20.88 17.70 -58.43
N ARG A 24 20.12 18.70 -58.03
CA ARG A 24 18.93 19.28 -58.70
C ARG A 24 17.98 18.22 -59.29
N SER A 25 17.98 16.99 -58.73
CA SER A 25 17.17 15.88 -59.24
C SER A 25 16.72 14.96 -58.10
N VAL A 26 15.46 15.14 -57.67
CA VAL A 26 14.79 14.29 -56.69
C VAL A 26 14.73 12.84 -57.12
N ALA A 27 14.43 12.62 -58.41
CA ALA A 27 14.30 11.25 -58.97
C ALA A 27 15.58 10.42 -58.89
N ARG A 28 16.70 11.06 -59.16
CA ARG A 28 18.04 10.42 -59.11
C ARG A 28 18.44 10.12 -57.66
N THR A 29 18.21 11.07 -56.75
CA THR A 29 18.48 10.92 -55.31
C THR A 29 17.61 9.82 -54.70
N CYS A 30 16.31 9.78 -55.01
CA CYS A 30 15.44 8.71 -54.49
C CYS A 30 15.87 7.31 -54.95
N ARG A 31 16.28 7.15 -56.23
CA ARG A 31 16.79 5.89 -56.73
C ARG A 31 18.10 5.49 -56.04
N HIS A 32 19.01 6.45 -55.85
CA HIS A 32 20.28 6.20 -55.18
C HIS A 32 20.11 5.72 -53.73
N HIS A 33 19.17 6.29 -52.97
CA HIS A 33 18.91 5.95 -51.59
C HIS A 33 17.83 4.88 -51.39
N GLY A 34 17.29 4.30 -52.44
CA GLY A 34 16.24 3.28 -52.35
C GLY A 34 14.94 3.74 -51.69
N ILE A 35 14.60 5.03 -51.79
CA ILE A 35 13.39 5.59 -51.17
C ILE A 35 12.35 6.00 -52.26
N SER A 36 11.07 5.92 -51.88
CA SER A 36 10.01 6.42 -52.76
C SER A 36 9.99 7.96 -52.81
N ARG A 37 9.56 8.54 -53.96
CA ARG A 37 9.35 9.99 -54.06
C ARG A 37 8.37 10.50 -53.00
N ASN A 38 7.31 9.73 -52.71
CA ASN A 38 6.35 10.09 -51.65
C ASN A 38 7.01 10.22 -50.27
N THR A 39 7.94 9.32 -49.94
CA THR A 39 8.71 9.38 -48.70
C THR A 39 9.60 10.62 -48.68
N PHE A 40 10.27 10.93 -49.77
CA PHE A 40 11.10 12.13 -49.89
C PHE A 40 10.28 13.41 -49.69
N TYR A 41 9.16 13.60 -50.40
CA TYR A 41 8.32 14.78 -50.27
C TYR A 41 7.68 14.89 -48.85
N LYS A 42 7.34 13.76 -48.23
CA LYS A 42 6.90 13.73 -46.86
C LYS A 42 7.98 14.27 -45.90
N TRP A 43 9.23 13.86 -46.08
CA TRP A 43 10.34 14.38 -45.25
C TRP A 43 10.61 15.87 -45.55
N ARG A 44 10.61 16.28 -46.82
CA ARG A 44 10.79 17.66 -47.23
C ARG A 44 9.77 18.59 -46.59
N ARG A 45 8.49 18.21 -46.65
CA ARG A 45 7.40 18.98 -46.00
C ARG A 45 7.62 19.11 -44.51
N ARG A 46 7.92 17.97 -43.80
CA ARG A 46 8.17 18.00 -42.38
C ARG A 46 9.40 18.84 -41.99
N PHE A 47 10.41 18.80 -42.84
CA PHE A 47 11.60 19.62 -42.64
C PHE A 47 11.30 21.11 -42.83
N ALA A 48 10.49 21.49 -43.78
CA ALA A 48 10.04 22.86 -43.99
C ALA A 48 9.19 23.39 -42.82
N GLU A 49 8.36 22.54 -42.22
CA GLU A 49 7.46 22.90 -41.13
C GLU A 49 8.16 22.93 -39.75
N GLN A 50 9.07 22.01 -39.49
CA GLN A 50 9.59 21.71 -38.14
C GLN A 50 11.13 21.62 -38.10
N GLY A 51 11.83 21.93 -39.17
CA GLY A 51 13.28 21.79 -39.28
C GLY A 51 13.74 20.34 -39.09
N VAL A 52 14.94 20.16 -38.54
CA VAL A 52 15.55 18.83 -38.28
C VAL A 52 14.68 17.97 -37.35
N ALA A 53 13.96 18.56 -36.41
CA ALA A 53 13.06 17.83 -35.52
C ALA A 53 11.92 17.10 -36.26
N GLY A 54 11.45 17.67 -37.39
CA GLY A 54 10.44 17.03 -38.22
C GLY A 54 10.88 15.75 -38.93
N LEU A 55 12.20 15.51 -39.00
CA LEU A 55 12.78 14.30 -39.58
C LEU A 55 12.87 13.13 -38.56
N CYS A 56 12.60 13.37 -37.29
CA CYS A 56 12.54 12.33 -36.27
C CYS A 56 11.33 11.38 -36.52
N ASN A 57 11.48 10.13 -36.10
CA ASN A 57 10.35 9.22 -36.09
C ASN A 57 9.30 9.69 -35.09
N ARG A 58 8.06 9.81 -35.53
CA ARG A 58 6.93 10.05 -34.62
C ARG A 58 6.64 8.77 -33.85
N PRO A 59 6.30 8.87 -32.55
CA PRO A 59 5.85 7.70 -31.81
C PRO A 59 4.63 7.08 -32.49
N GLY A 60 4.67 5.76 -32.71
CA GLY A 60 3.58 5.00 -33.35
C GLY A 60 2.34 4.81 -32.48
N ARG A 61 2.17 5.65 -31.46
CA ARG A 61 1.00 5.58 -30.58
C ARG A 61 -0.22 6.21 -31.26
N PRO A 62 -1.40 5.56 -31.19
CA PRO A 62 -2.63 6.19 -31.65
C PRO A 62 -2.89 7.51 -30.91
N HIS A 63 -3.38 8.52 -31.59
CA HIS A 63 -3.77 9.79 -30.99
C HIS A 63 -4.95 9.63 -30.02
N HIS A 64 -5.80 8.64 -30.25
CA HIS A 64 -6.91 8.29 -29.39
C HIS A 64 -6.79 6.82 -28.97
N SER A 65 -6.95 6.56 -27.66
CA SER A 65 -7.00 5.22 -27.10
C SER A 65 -8.35 4.99 -26.42
N PRO A 66 -9.27 4.21 -27.03
CA PRO A 66 -10.60 3.97 -26.46
C PRO A 66 -10.59 3.32 -25.07
N ARG A 67 -9.48 2.65 -24.71
CA ARG A 67 -9.29 2.00 -23.41
C ARG A 67 -8.54 2.87 -22.39
N ALA A 68 -8.21 4.12 -22.74
CA ALA A 68 -7.60 5.04 -21.78
C ALA A 68 -8.57 5.33 -20.64
N LYS A 69 -8.06 5.34 -19.41
CA LYS A 69 -8.89 5.70 -18.27
C LYS A 69 -9.13 7.20 -18.25
N PRO A 70 -10.36 7.66 -17.89
CA PRO A 70 -10.68 9.08 -17.78
C PRO A 70 -9.70 9.83 -16.85
N PRO A 71 -9.40 11.10 -17.15
CA PRO A 71 -8.49 11.90 -16.30
C PRO A 71 -8.92 11.97 -14.83
N GLU A 72 -10.22 12.04 -14.56
CA GLU A 72 -10.79 12.07 -13.21
C GLU A 72 -10.46 10.81 -12.40
N VAL A 73 -10.49 9.64 -13.05
CA VAL A 73 -10.13 8.37 -12.43
C VAL A 73 -8.64 8.32 -12.13
N ILE A 74 -7.81 8.85 -13.04
CA ILE A 74 -6.37 8.96 -12.82
C ILE A 74 -6.09 9.87 -11.64
N ALA A 75 -6.73 11.04 -11.57
CA ALA A 75 -6.59 11.98 -10.45
C ALA A 75 -6.95 11.33 -9.10
N LYS A 76 -8.05 10.56 -9.03
CA LYS A 76 -8.41 9.82 -7.82
C LYS A 76 -7.37 8.78 -7.41
N ILE A 77 -6.78 8.06 -8.38
CA ILE A 77 -5.72 7.08 -8.12
C ILE A 77 -4.49 7.77 -7.51
N LEU A 78 -4.07 8.90 -8.09
CA LEU A 78 -2.92 9.68 -7.61
C LEU A 78 -3.21 10.24 -6.20
N TYR A 79 -4.39 10.84 -6.00
CA TYR A 79 -4.82 11.35 -4.68
C TYR A 79 -4.75 10.27 -3.58
N LEU A 80 -5.29 9.06 -3.84
CA LEU A 80 -5.25 7.97 -2.87
C LEU A 80 -3.81 7.47 -2.62
N ARG A 81 -2.94 7.57 -3.62
CA ARG A 81 -1.53 7.21 -3.46
C ARG A 81 -0.75 8.21 -2.62
N GLU A 82 -0.92 9.50 -2.89
CA GLU A 82 -0.18 10.59 -2.25
C GLU A 82 -0.66 10.84 -0.82
N ASN A 83 -1.98 10.89 -0.61
CA ASN A 83 -2.55 11.27 0.69
C ASN A 83 -2.75 10.09 1.65
N TYR A 84 -2.88 8.85 1.14
CA TYR A 84 -3.14 7.67 1.98
C TYR A 84 -2.08 6.58 1.84
N HIS A 85 -1.08 6.76 1.00
CA HIS A 85 -0.03 5.78 0.70
C HIS A 85 -0.56 4.39 0.30
N PHE A 86 -1.74 4.33 -0.33
CA PHE A 86 -2.33 3.06 -0.73
C PHE A 86 -1.54 2.37 -1.84
N GLY A 87 -1.40 1.06 -1.74
CA GLY A 87 -0.87 0.22 -2.81
C GLY A 87 -1.89 0.00 -3.92
N ALA A 88 -1.44 -0.42 -5.12
CA ALA A 88 -2.29 -0.56 -6.30
C ALA A 88 -3.52 -1.48 -6.08
N GLY A 89 -3.37 -2.58 -5.32
CA GLY A 89 -4.49 -3.46 -4.98
C GLY A 89 -5.55 -2.75 -4.14
N ARG A 90 -5.12 -2.05 -3.08
CA ARG A 90 -6.04 -1.30 -2.22
C ARG A 90 -6.73 -0.16 -2.94
N ILE A 91 -6.03 0.55 -3.83
CA ILE A 91 -6.64 1.59 -4.66
C ILE A 91 -7.75 0.98 -5.53
N ALA A 92 -7.51 -0.18 -6.16
CA ALA A 92 -8.51 -0.87 -6.96
C ALA A 92 -9.73 -1.27 -6.13
N ASP A 93 -9.53 -1.85 -4.94
CA ASP A 93 -10.60 -2.24 -4.01
C ASP A 93 -11.38 -1.02 -3.51
N TYR A 94 -10.67 0.06 -3.16
CA TYR A 94 -11.29 1.32 -2.73
C TYR A 94 -12.17 1.93 -3.81
N LEU A 95 -11.67 2.02 -5.05
CA LEU A 95 -12.42 2.55 -6.18
C LEU A 95 -13.66 1.70 -6.51
N LYS A 96 -13.53 0.38 -6.43
CA LYS A 96 -14.66 -0.53 -6.62
C LYS A 96 -15.72 -0.33 -5.54
N ARG A 97 -15.31 -0.24 -4.28
CA ARG A 97 -16.22 -0.17 -3.11
C ARG A 97 -16.94 1.17 -3.00
N PHE A 98 -16.19 2.27 -3.06
CA PHE A 98 -16.72 3.61 -2.76
C PHE A 98 -17.11 4.43 -3.98
N HIS A 99 -16.61 4.07 -5.17
CA HIS A 99 -16.89 4.79 -6.41
C HIS A 99 -17.50 3.91 -7.50
N GLN A 100 -17.78 2.64 -7.21
CA GLN A 100 -18.33 1.66 -8.18
C GLN A 100 -17.48 1.52 -9.46
N LEU A 101 -16.20 1.87 -9.38
CA LEU A 101 -15.26 1.84 -10.50
C LEU A 101 -14.43 0.56 -10.47
N SER A 102 -14.74 -0.40 -11.34
CA SER A 102 -13.94 -1.63 -11.47
C SER A 102 -12.71 -1.39 -12.32
N ILE A 103 -11.53 -1.43 -11.72
CA ILE A 103 -10.24 -1.22 -12.38
C ILE A 103 -9.29 -2.35 -11.95
N ALA A 104 -8.66 -3.00 -12.94
CA ALA A 104 -7.67 -4.02 -12.64
C ALA A 104 -6.44 -3.44 -11.90
N THR A 105 -5.95 -4.12 -10.89
CA THR A 105 -4.76 -3.75 -10.11
C THR A 105 -3.55 -3.45 -10.98
N SER A 106 -3.36 -4.22 -12.07
CA SER A 106 -2.29 -3.99 -13.05
C SER A 106 -2.42 -2.65 -13.79
N SER A 107 -3.66 -2.18 -14.02
CA SER A 107 -3.90 -0.87 -14.64
C SER A 107 -3.58 0.27 -13.68
N VAL A 108 -3.97 0.14 -12.41
CA VAL A 108 -3.60 1.09 -11.35
C VAL A 108 -2.08 1.17 -11.22
N HIS A 109 -1.40 0.02 -11.16
CA HIS A 109 0.06 -0.03 -11.09
C HIS A 109 0.74 0.71 -12.24
N ARG A 110 0.30 0.48 -13.50
CA ARG A 110 0.86 1.18 -14.67
C ARG A 110 0.60 2.71 -14.63
N ILE A 111 -0.51 3.14 -14.08
CA ILE A 111 -0.79 4.57 -13.91
C ILE A 111 0.19 5.15 -12.89
N LEU A 112 0.36 4.53 -11.72
CA LEU A 112 1.30 4.97 -10.70
C LEU A 112 2.75 5.00 -11.22
N GLU A 113 3.18 3.99 -11.97
CA GLU A 113 4.50 3.93 -12.61
C GLU A 113 4.72 5.12 -13.57
N ARG A 114 3.74 5.46 -14.42
CA ARG A 114 3.83 6.58 -15.36
C ARG A 114 3.98 7.93 -14.66
N HIS A 115 3.44 8.06 -13.46
CA HIS A 115 3.52 9.29 -12.65
C HIS A 115 4.67 9.26 -11.64
N GLY A 116 5.59 8.26 -11.71
CA GLY A 116 6.73 8.16 -10.80
C GLY A 116 6.38 7.70 -9.38
N LEU A 117 5.13 7.28 -9.15
CA LEU A 117 4.59 6.87 -7.85
C LEU A 117 4.53 5.33 -7.68
N GLY A 118 5.26 4.58 -8.50
CA GLY A 118 5.27 3.12 -8.48
C GLY A 118 5.73 2.52 -7.15
N ARG A 119 6.75 3.12 -6.54
CA ARG A 119 7.28 2.69 -5.25
C ARG A 119 6.86 3.65 -4.14
N LEU A 120 6.59 3.11 -2.96
CA LEU A 120 6.48 3.89 -1.74
C LEU A 120 7.87 4.32 -1.25
N PRO A 121 7.98 5.31 -0.34
CA PRO A 121 9.25 5.77 0.20
C PRO A 121 10.18 4.64 0.65
N ALA A 122 11.50 4.88 0.61
CA ALA A 122 12.57 3.87 0.69
C ALA A 122 12.64 3.02 1.98
N ASN A 123 11.92 3.38 3.05
CA ASN A 123 11.80 2.59 4.26
C ASN A 123 11.03 1.27 4.07
N GLN A 124 10.37 1.09 2.91
CA GLN A 124 9.66 -0.13 2.55
C GLN A 124 10.50 -1.03 1.64
N LYS A 125 11.56 -1.61 2.19
CA LYS A 125 12.34 -2.60 1.45
C LYS A 125 11.51 -3.87 1.24
N HIS A 126 11.12 -4.14 0.00
CA HIS A 126 10.64 -5.46 -0.41
C HIS A 126 11.78 -6.47 -0.26
N ARG A 127 11.72 -7.32 0.73
CA ARG A 127 12.53 -8.54 0.77
C ARG A 127 11.79 -9.60 -0.05
N PRO A 128 12.41 -10.21 -1.07
CA PRO A 128 11.77 -11.32 -1.78
C PRO A 128 11.54 -12.47 -0.79
N HIS A 129 10.30 -12.87 -0.65
CA HIS A 129 9.93 -14.01 0.20
C HIS A 129 10.39 -15.32 -0.44
N LYS A 130 11.39 -15.96 0.12
CA LYS A 130 11.88 -17.27 -0.33
C LYS A 130 10.94 -18.45 -0.03
N GLN A 131 9.94 -18.28 0.84
CA GLN A 131 8.95 -19.29 1.16
C GLN A 131 7.55 -18.70 1.20
N ARG A 132 6.61 -19.34 0.49
CA ARG A 132 5.18 -19.08 0.62
C ARG A 132 4.68 -19.80 1.88
N TRP A 133 4.53 -19.06 2.98
CA TRP A 133 3.84 -19.55 4.17
C TRP A 133 2.38 -19.83 3.84
N LYS A 134 1.86 -20.98 4.27
CA LYS A 134 0.41 -21.26 4.19
C LYS A 134 -0.31 -20.22 5.05
N ARG A 135 -1.23 -19.49 4.45
CA ARG A 135 -2.14 -18.62 5.21
C ARG A 135 -2.99 -19.52 6.09
N TYR A 136 -3.01 -19.24 7.38
CA TYR A 136 -3.98 -19.82 8.28
C TYR A 136 -4.88 -18.70 8.82
N GLU A 137 -6.14 -19.02 9.02
CA GLU A 137 -7.14 -18.15 9.64
C GLU A 137 -7.93 -19.01 10.62
N GLN A 138 -8.12 -18.50 11.81
CA GLN A 138 -9.01 -19.19 12.74
C GLN A 138 -10.45 -19.11 12.24
N PRO A 139 -11.24 -20.19 12.39
CA PRO A 139 -12.59 -20.24 11.82
C PRO A 139 -13.56 -19.30 12.52
N GLN A 140 -13.36 -19.04 13.82
CA GLN A 140 -14.27 -18.27 14.67
C GLN A 140 -13.63 -16.97 15.18
N PRO A 141 -14.41 -15.86 15.23
CA PRO A 141 -14.00 -14.64 15.92
C PRO A 141 -13.72 -14.92 17.40
N GLY A 142 -12.70 -14.31 17.95
CA GLY A 142 -12.32 -14.46 19.36
C GLY A 142 -11.55 -15.74 19.71
N HIS A 143 -11.48 -16.72 18.80
CA HIS A 143 -10.73 -17.94 19.07
C HIS A 143 -9.27 -17.66 19.42
N ARG A 144 -8.63 -16.70 18.75
CA ARG A 144 -7.26 -16.27 19.06
C ARG A 144 -7.04 -14.81 18.73
N LEU A 145 -6.57 -14.06 19.72
CA LEU A 145 -6.07 -12.71 19.55
C LEU A 145 -4.54 -12.71 19.61
N GLN A 146 -3.90 -12.00 18.68
CA GLN A 146 -2.47 -11.69 18.78
C GLN A 146 -2.32 -10.34 19.47
N VAL A 147 -1.52 -10.29 20.52
CA VAL A 147 -1.25 -9.07 21.28
C VAL A 147 0.25 -8.78 21.22
N ASP A 148 0.60 -7.54 21.03
CA ASP A 148 1.97 -7.08 20.91
C ASP A 148 2.10 -5.61 21.31
N VAL A 149 3.31 -5.20 21.68
CA VAL A 149 3.63 -3.81 22.07
C VAL A 149 4.63 -3.22 21.07
N LYS A 150 4.25 -2.11 20.49
CA LYS A 150 5.11 -1.32 19.62
C LYS A 150 5.71 -0.16 20.40
N PHE A 151 7.02 -0.10 20.44
CA PHE A 151 7.77 1.02 20.99
C PHE A 151 7.75 2.17 19.98
N LEU A 152 7.15 3.30 20.36
CA LEU A 152 7.10 4.49 19.50
C LEU A 152 8.45 5.23 19.57
N GLU A 153 8.66 6.15 18.63
CA GLU A 153 9.80 7.05 18.66
C GLU A 153 9.77 7.90 19.94
N ARG A 154 10.95 8.31 20.41
CA ARG A 154 11.03 9.22 21.55
C ARG A 154 10.45 10.58 21.18
N ILE A 155 9.79 11.23 22.14
CA ILE A 155 9.32 12.59 22.00
C ILE A 155 10.53 13.50 21.80
N PRO A 156 10.60 14.32 20.73
CA PRO A 156 11.72 15.20 20.46
C PRO A 156 12.08 16.06 21.66
N GLY A 157 13.37 16.18 21.96
CA GLY A 157 13.87 16.97 23.11
C GLY A 157 13.68 16.32 24.48
N THR A 158 13.11 15.11 24.58
CA THR A 158 12.89 14.40 25.85
C THR A 158 13.43 12.98 25.85
N ARG A 159 13.53 12.37 27.05
CA ARG A 159 13.79 10.92 27.18
C ARG A 159 12.52 10.09 27.21
N ARG A 160 11.33 10.70 27.12
CA ARG A 160 10.04 10.02 27.18
C ARG A 160 9.76 9.26 25.91
N ARG A 161 9.08 8.11 26.05
CA ARG A 161 8.62 7.25 24.96
C ARG A 161 7.24 6.74 25.32
N PHE A 162 6.39 6.65 24.31
CA PHE A 162 5.11 5.98 24.44
C PHE A 162 5.13 4.58 23.85
N TYR A 163 4.18 3.78 24.27
CA TYR A 163 4.05 2.36 23.92
C TYR A 163 2.64 2.12 23.38
N GLN A 164 2.57 1.69 22.10
CA GLN A 164 1.30 1.29 21.51
C GLN A 164 1.07 -0.19 21.76
N PHE A 165 0.06 -0.50 22.54
CA PHE A 165 -0.48 -1.85 22.68
C PHE A 165 -1.46 -2.12 21.56
N THR A 166 -1.39 -3.31 20.96
CA THR A 166 -2.21 -3.74 19.84
C THR A 166 -2.73 -5.14 20.10
N ALA A 167 -4.04 -5.32 20.03
CA ALA A 167 -4.68 -6.63 19.98
C ALA A 167 -5.40 -6.79 18.65
N ILE A 168 -5.18 -7.90 17.93
CA ILE A 168 -5.82 -8.18 16.65
C ILE A 168 -6.40 -9.58 16.61
N ASP A 169 -7.66 -9.72 16.23
CA ASP A 169 -8.30 -11.01 16.07
C ASP A 169 -7.80 -11.76 14.83
N ASP A 170 -7.50 -13.04 15.01
CA ASP A 170 -6.93 -13.91 13.99
C ASP A 170 -7.92 -14.22 12.86
N CYS A 171 -9.22 -14.23 13.14
CA CYS A 171 -10.28 -14.52 12.18
C CYS A 171 -10.69 -13.29 11.37
N THR A 172 -11.08 -12.23 12.06
CA THR A 172 -11.71 -11.06 11.45
C THR A 172 -10.77 -9.93 11.12
N ARG A 173 -9.60 -9.88 11.78
CA ARG A 173 -8.66 -8.74 11.77
C ARG A 173 -9.18 -7.50 12.49
N ILE A 174 -10.30 -7.58 13.20
CA ILE A 174 -10.71 -6.52 14.13
C ILE A 174 -9.59 -6.31 15.13
N ARG A 175 -9.29 -5.06 15.40
CA ARG A 175 -8.21 -4.72 16.31
C ARG A 175 -8.63 -3.66 17.32
N VAL A 176 -7.91 -3.65 18.42
CA VAL A 176 -7.97 -2.62 19.46
C VAL A 176 -6.58 -2.06 19.65
N LEU A 177 -6.48 -0.74 19.69
CA LEU A 177 -5.23 0.00 19.87
C LEU A 177 -5.32 0.91 21.10
N LYS A 178 -4.22 1.04 21.84
CA LYS A 178 -4.08 2.05 22.89
C LYS A 178 -2.63 2.40 23.15
N ILE A 179 -2.38 3.66 23.44
CA ILE A 179 -1.07 4.19 23.82
C ILE A 179 -1.01 4.38 25.34
N TYR A 180 0.11 3.93 25.91
CA TYR A 180 0.45 4.10 27.32
C TYR A 180 1.82 4.77 27.44
N ASP A 181 2.04 5.41 28.59
CA ASP A 181 3.33 6.03 28.96
C ASP A 181 4.33 5.01 29.55
N ARG A 182 3.87 3.82 29.89
CA ARG A 182 4.67 2.72 30.46
C ARG A 182 4.38 1.41 29.77
N CYS A 183 5.39 0.54 29.71
CA CYS A 183 5.26 -0.84 29.26
C CYS A 183 5.60 -1.76 30.45
N ASN A 184 4.58 -2.24 31.13
CA ASN A 184 4.69 -3.16 32.26
C ASN A 184 3.44 -4.06 32.37
N GLN A 185 3.44 -5.00 33.29
CA GLN A 185 2.36 -5.95 33.48
C GLN A 185 1.02 -5.26 33.84
N THR A 186 1.06 -4.20 34.63
CA THR A 186 -0.15 -3.43 35.00
C THR A 186 -0.82 -2.79 33.77
N THR A 187 -0.03 -2.16 32.89
CA THR A 187 -0.58 -1.56 31.66
C THR A 187 -1.05 -2.63 30.67
N ALA A 188 -0.39 -3.79 30.61
CA ALA A 188 -0.84 -4.91 29.81
C ALA A 188 -2.19 -5.46 30.30
N ILE A 189 -2.39 -5.59 31.60
CA ILE A 189 -3.67 -6.00 32.23
C ILE A 189 -4.77 -4.97 31.89
N GLN A 190 -4.52 -3.69 32.14
CA GLN A 190 -5.47 -2.61 31.81
C GLN A 190 -5.86 -2.61 30.32
N PHE A 191 -4.90 -2.91 29.45
CA PHE A 191 -5.17 -3.01 28.02
C PHE A 191 -6.09 -4.19 27.70
N ILE A 192 -5.85 -5.37 28.28
CA ILE A 192 -6.72 -6.54 28.04
C ILE A 192 -8.14 -6.34 28.57
N ASP A 193 -8.30 -5.70 29.71
CA ASP A 193 -9.62 -5.36 30.23
C ASP A 193 -10.37 -4.40 29.29
N GLU A 194 -9.67 -3.46 28.68
CA GLU A 194 -10.24 -2.60 27.65
C GLU A 194 -10.58 -3.38 26.38
N VAL A 195 -9.72 -4.26 25.91
CA VAL A 195 -9.95 -5.13 24.74
C VAL A 195 -11.22 -5.96 24.93
N ARG A 196 -11.39 -6.57 26.10
CA ARG A 196 -12.60 -7.36 26.43
C ARG A 196 -13.88 -6.54 26.41
N ARG A 197 -13.85 -5.32 26.91
CA ARG A 197 -15.03 -4.41 26.89
C ARG A 197 -15.40 -3.95 25.49
N ARG A 198 -14.42 -3.88 24.58
CA ARG A 198 -14.58 -3.29 23.26
C ARG A 198 -14.87 -4.31 22.16
N LEU A 199 -14.44 -5.54 22.31
CA LEU A 199 -14.69 -6.58 21.33
C LEU A 199 -16.08 -7.18 21.51
N PRO A 200 -16.85 -7.39 20.42
CA PRO A 200 -18.22 -7.89 20.50
C PRO A 200 -18.29 -9.44 20.55
N PHE A 201 -17.22 -10.11 20.98
CA PHE A 201 -17.15 -11.57 21.09
C PHE A 201 -16.26 -11.99 22.27
N ARG A 202 -16.47 -13.21 22.76
CA ARG A 202 -15.63 -13.80 23.82
C ARG A 202 -14.25 -14.11 23.28
N ILE A 203 -13.22 -13.88 24.09
CA ILE A 203 -11.83 -14.21 23.78
C ILE A 203 -11.49 -15.55 24.42
N MET A 204 -11.01 -16.52 23.61
CA MET A 204 -10.62 -17.84 24.10
C MET A 204 -9.10 -17.94 24.34
N VAL A 205 -8.30 -17.38 23.43
CA VAL A 205 -6.83 -17.47 23.49
C VAL A 205 -6.23 -16.10 23.22
N ILE A 206 -5.31 -15.69 24.09
CA ILE A 206 -4.43 -14.54 23.82
C ILE A 206 -3.03 -15.07 23.55
N GLN A 207 -2.48 -14.69 22.40
CA GLN A 207 -1.13 -15.03 21.97
C GLN A 207 -0.22 -13.81 22.08
N THR A 208 0.87 -13.92 22.84
CA THR A 208 1.89 -12.86 23.01
C THR A 208 3.29 -13.40 22.68
N ASP A 209 4.24 -12.50 22.55
CA ASP A 209 5.65 -12.86 22.67
C ASP A 209 6.03 -13.11 24.15
N ASN A 210 7.34 -13.31 24.40
CA ASN A 210 7.86 -13.51 25.77
C ASN A 210 8.28 -12.20 26.44
N GLY A 211 7.66 -11.06 26.10
CA GLY A 211 7.94 -9.78 26.74
C GLY A 211 7.70 -9.79 28.24
N ALA A 212 8.47 -9.02 29.02
CA ALA A 212 8.35 -8.96 30.48
C ALA A 212 6.96 -8.46 30.93
N GLU A 213 6.30 -7.65 30.12
CA GLU A 213 4.95 -7.12 30.33
C GLU A 213 3.87 -8.20 30.28
N PHE A 214 4.15 -9.34 29.64
CA PHE A 214 3.21 -10.47 29.47
C PHE A 214 3.50 -11.65 30.41
N GLN A 215 4.36 -11.46 31.41
CA GLN A 215 4.74 -12.50 32.36
C GLN A 215 3.90 -12.46 33.65
N SER A 216 4.05 -13.47 34.48
CA SER A 216 3.55 -13.53 35.88
C SER A 216 2.11 -12.99 36.07
N HIS A 217 1.95 -11.78 36.61
CA HIS A 217 0.63 -11.21 36.93
C HIS A 217 -0.28 -11.10 35.71
N PHE A 218 0.24 -10.81 34.53
CA PHE A 218 -0.53 -10.80 33.31
C PHE A 218 -1.07 -12.20 32.96
N HIS A 219 -0.23 -13.23 33.10
CA HIS A 219 -0.63 -14.61 32.86
C HIS A 219 -1.73 -15.05 33.83
N TRP A 220 -1.57 -14.81 35.12
CA TRP A 220 -2.58 -15.14 36.12
C TRP A 220 -3.89 -14.38 35.92
N HIS A 221 -3.83 -13.10 35.54
CA HIS A 221 -5.03 -12.34 35.21
C HIS A 221 -5.82 -12.96 34.06
N LEU A 222 -5.15 -13.50 33.03
CA LEU A 222 -5.83 -14.22 31.95
C LEU A 222 -6.46 -15.53 32.42
N GLU A 223 -5.81 -16.28 33.29
CA GLU A 223 -6.36 -17.48 33.92
C GLU A 223 -7.61 -17.15 34.74
N ASP A 224 -7.60 -16.11 35.55
CA ASP A 224 -8.77 -15.63 36.31
C ASP A 224 -9.95 -15.24 35.40
N LEU A 225 -9.68 -14.86 34.16
CA LEU A 225 -10.67 -14.52 33.16
C LEU A 225 -11.11 -15.71 32.28
N ASP A 226 -10.63 -16.91 32.54
CA ASP A 226 -10.85 -18.11 31.73
C ASP A 226 -10.38 -17.92 30.27
N ILE A 227 -9.24 -17.24 30.10
CA ILE A 227 -8.61 -17.00 28.81
C ILE A 227 -7.27 -17.73 28.76
N GLN A 228 -7.08 -18.59 27.77
CA GLN A 228 -5.82 -19.31 27.60
C GLN A 228 -4.71 -18.36 27.14
N HIS A 229 -3.57 -18.37 27.85
CA HIS A 229 -2.39 -17.64 27.42
C HIS A 229 -1.45 -18.53 26.60
N ALA A 230 -1.13 -18.12 25.37
CA ALA A 230 -0.24 -18.82 24.46
C ALA A 230 1.00 -18.00 24.14
N TYR A 231 2.16 -18.43 24.63
CA TYR A 231 3.43 -17.81 24.27
C TYR A 231 3.92 -18.27 22.90
N ILE A 232 4.46 -17.33 22.13
CA ILE A 232 5.15 -17.64 20.89
C ILE A 232 6.50 -18.29 21.20
N ARG A 233 6.81 -19.38 20.51
CA ARG A 233 8.12 -20.03 20.65
C ARG A 233 9.24 -19.04 20.27
N PRO A 234 10.35 -18.99 21.04
CA PRO A 234 11.50 -18.14 20.70
C PRO A 234 11.95 -18.40 19.25
N ARG A 235 12.38 -17.34 18.54
CA ARG A 235 12.85 -17.37 17.15
C ARG A 235 11.79 -17.80 16.10
N THR A 236 10.50 -17.71 16.41
CA THR A 236 9.41 -17.97 15.44
C THR A 236 8.52 -16.74 15.21
N PRO A 237 9.06 -15.61 14.74
CA PRO A 237 8.32 -14.34 14.59
C PRO A 237 7.12 -14.45 13.63
N HIS A 238 7.14 -15.41 12.72
CA HIS A 238 6.03 -15.63 11.79
C HIS A 238 4.70 -15.99 12.45
N LEU A 239 4.72 -16.45 13.70
CA LEU A 239 3.50 -16.76 14.46
C LEU A 239 2.76 -15.48 14.90
N ASN A 240 3.46 -14.33 15.01
CA ASN A 240 2.86 -13.02 15.33
C ASN A 240 2.67 -12.13 14.08
N GLY A 241 2.69 -12.73 12.92
CA GLY A 241 2.72 -12.02 11.62
C GLY A 241 1.51 -11.13 11.35
N LYS A 242 0.37 -11.32 12.03
CA LYS A 242 -0.82 -10.50 11.83
C LYS A 242 -0.71 -9.17 12.56
N VAL A 243 -0.27 -9.19 13.82
CA VAL A 243 -0.03 -7.97 14.58
C VAL A 243 1.17 -7.19 14.04
N GLU A 244 2.26 -7.88 13.65
CA GLU A 244 3.40 -7.22 12.99
C GLU A 244 2.98 -6.56 11.66
N ARG A 245 2.10 -7.20 10.90
CA ARG A 245 1.54 -6.60 9.69
C ARG A 245 0.67 -5.39 10.00
N SER A 246 -0.10 -5.44 11.09
CA SER A 246 -0.87 -4.31 11.61
C SER A 246 0.05 -3.13 11.94
N HIS A 247 1.14 -3.36 12.67
CA HIS A 247 2.13 -2.32 13.00
C HIS A 247 2.77 -1.68 11.76
N ARG A 248 3.01 -2.46 10.69
CA ARG A 248 3.48 -1.91 9.42
C ARG A 248 2.45 -1.00 8.75
N VAL A 249 1.19 -1.38 8.81
CA VAL A 249 0.09 -0.55 8.30
C VAL A 249 -0.01 0.75 9.09
N ASP A 250 0.10 0.69 10.42
CA ASP A 250 0.11 1.89 11.26
C ASP A 250 1.26 2.83 10.89
N ASN A 251 2.46 2.28 10.66
CA ASN A 251 3.60 3.09 10.23
C ASN A 251 3.35 3.81 8.91
N GLN A 252 2.71 3.14 7.94
CA GLN A 252 2.54 3.65 6.59
C GLN A 252 1.36 4.59 6.43
N GLU A 253 0.27 4.32 7.13
CA GLU A 253 -1.03 4.93 6.86
C GLU A 253 -1.50 5.84 8.00
N PHE A 254 -0.84 5.78 9.16
CA PHE A 254 -1.14 6.64 10.31
C PHE A 254 0.09 7.45 10.73
N TYR A 255 1.17 6.82 11.21
CA TYR A 255 2.31 7.55 11.78
C TYR A 255 3.08 8.41 10.77
N GLN A 256 3.12 8.03 9.49
CA GLN A 256 3.75 8.85 8.44
C GLN A 256 2.90 10.04 8.02
N LEU A 257 1.58 9.95 8.22
CA LEU A 257 0.61 10.99 7.82
C LEU A 257 0.14 11.83 9.02
N LEU A 258 0.49 11.40 10.25
CA LEU A 258 0.13 12.13 11.45
C LEU A 258 0.92 13.43 11.51
N ASP A 259 0.20 14.55 11.57
CA ASP A 259 0.78 15.82 12.00
C ASP A 259 1.18 15.68 13.48
N ARG A 260 2.48 15.78 13.74
CA ARG A 260 3.05 15.50 15.07
C ARG A 260 3.08 16.71 15.98
N ASP A 261 2.78 17.89 15.48
CA ASP A 261 2.79 19.11 16.27
C ASP A 261 1.69 19.07 17.36
N GLY A 262 2.13 18.93 18.61
CA GLY A 262 1.27 18.87 19.78
C GLY A 262 0.56 17.53 20.06
N VAL A 263 0.44 16.63 19.06
CA VAL A 263 -0.29 15.34 19.23
C VAL A 263 0.52 14.32 20.01
N THR A 264 1.82 14.26 19.79
CA THR A 264 2.70 13.24 20.40
C THR A 264 3.08 13.55 21.84
N ASP A 265 2.84 14.76 22.33
CA ASP A 265 3.19 15.19 23.69
C ASP A 265 2.04 14.98 24.67
N ASP A 266 0.80 14.99 24.18
CA ASP A 266 -0.43 14.73 24.93
C ASP A 266 -0.94 13.32 24.66
N ILE A 267 -0.83 12.44 25.66
CA ILE A 267 -1.28 11.05 25.56
C ILE A 267 -2.79 10.91 25.30
N HIS A 268 -3.61 11.85 25.79
CA HIS A 268 -5.05 11.82 25.59
C HIS A 268 -5.41 12.18 24.16
N LEU A 269 -4.84 13.26 23.65
CA LEU A 269 -5.02 13.65 22.25
C LEU A 269 -4.49 12.58 21.30
N PHE A 270 -3.33 11.97 21.62
CA PHE A 270 -2.76 10.89 20.82
C PHE A 270 -3.67 9.65 20.80
N ASN A 271 -4.23 9.25 21.96
CA ASN A 271 -5.20 8.16 21.99
C ASN A 271 -6.49 8.48 21.23
N THR A 272 -6.96 9.74 21.23
CA THR A 272 -8.11 10.17 20.43
C THR A 272 -7.84 9.98 18.95
N LYS A 273 -6.70 10.45 18.45
CA LYS A 273 -6.29 10.25 17.05
C LYS A 273 -6.07 8.78 16.69
N LEU A 274 -5.48 8.01 17.59
CA LEU A 274 -5.31 6.58 17.39
C LEU A 274 -6.66 5.85 17.34
N ARG A 275 -7.65 6.31 18.10
CA ARG A 275 -9.01 5.76 18.08
C ARG A 275 -9.72 6.05 16.75
N GLU A 276 -9.64 7.26 16.24
CA GLU A 276 -10.15 7.62 14.90
C GLU A 276 -9.55 6.72 13.82
N TRP A 277 -8.24 6.48 13.91
CA TRP A 277 -7.52 5.57 13.02
C TRP A 277 -7.96 4.12 13.16
N GLU A 278 -8.16 3.63 14.38
CA GLU A 278 -8.66 2.29 14.65
C GLU A 278 -10.06 2.09 14.08
N ASP A 279 -10.97 3.06 14.28
CA ASP A 279 -12.32 3.01 13.74
C ASP A 279 -12.31 2.99 12.22
N TYR A 280 -11.49 3.84 11.58
CA TYR A 280 -11.30 3.77 10.14
C TYR A 280 -10.78 2.38 9.69
N TYR A 281 -9.80 1.82 10.38
CA TYR A 281 -9.24 0.51 10.06
C TYR A 281 -10.28 -0.61 10.17
N ASN A 282 -11.09 -0.60 11.23
CA ASN A 282 -12.06 -1.66 11.52
C ASN A 282 -13.30 -1.57 10.63
N TYR A 283 -13.80 -0.37 10.34
CA TYR A 283 -15.10 -0.16 9.71
C TYR A 283 -15.03 0.28 8.26
N HIS A 284 -13.97 0.94 7.84
CA HIS A 284 -13.92 1.59 6.53
C HIS A 284 -12.80 1.11 5.62
N ARG A 285 -11.70 0.64 6.19
CA ARG A 285 -10.53 0.29 5.42
C ARG A 285 -10.65 -1.09 4.76
N PRO A 286 -10.61 -1.21 3.41
CA PRO A 286 -10.64 -2.50 2.74
C PRO A 286 -9.32 -3.26 2.94
N HIS A 287 -9.42 -4.56 3.17
CA HIS A 287 -8.29 -5.45 3.43
C HIS A 287 -8.12 -6.47 2.31
N GLY A 288 -6.99 -6.45 1.61
CA GLY A 288 -6.69 -7.43 0.56
C GLY A 288 -6.60 -8.88 1.06
N ALA A 289 -6.34 -9.10 2.37
CA ALA A 289 -6.38 -10.44 2.97
C ALA A 289 -7.80 -10.94 3.25
N LEU A 290 -8.79 -10.05 3.23
CA LEU A 290 -10.21 -10.31 3.44
C LEU A 290 -11.02 -10.08 2.15
N ASP A 291 -10.39 -10.22 0.99
CA ASP A 291 -11.01 -10.05 -0.33
C ASP A 291 -11.71 -8.68 -0.51
N GLY A 292 -11.08 -7.63 0.06
CA GLY A 292 -11.59 -6.25 0.01
C GLY A 292 -12.64 -5.92 1.09
N GLN A 293 -13.00 -6.87 1.95
CA GLN A 293 -13.88 -6.60 3.09
C GLN A 293 -13.14 -5.79 4.18
N THR A 294 -13.91 -5.07 4.99
CA THR A 294 -13.41 -4.53 6.26
C THR A 294 -13.40 -5.62 7.33
N PRO A 295 -12.62 -5.47 8.42
CA PRO A 295 -12.69 -6.36 9.57
C PRO A 295 -14.11 -6.54 10.13
N TYR A 296 -14.89 -5.48 10.22
CA TYR A 296 -16.26 -5.52 10.71
C TYR A 296 -17.21 -6.27 9.76
N GLU A 297 -17.10 -6.09 8.45
CA GLU A 297 -17.87 -6.87 7.48
C GLU A 297 -17.52 -8.35 7.55
N ARG A 298 -16.23 -8.66 7.77
CA ARG A 298 -15.79 -10.05 7.98
C ARG A 298 -16.43 -10.64 9.24
N LEU A 299 -16.52 -9.87 10.33
CA LEU A 299 -17.21 -10.29 11.54
C LEU A 299 -18.68 -10.62 11.25
N LEU A 300 -19.41 -9.70 10.61
CA LEU A 300 -20.81 -9.90 10.25
C LEU A 300 -21.01 -11.13 9.36
N ALA A 301 -20.13 -11.36 8.39
CA ALA A 301 -20.19 -12.52 7.51
C ALA A 301 -20.00 -13.84 8.29
N LYS A 302 -19.06 -13.85 9.25
CA LYS A 302 -18.81 -15.05 10.10
C LYS A 302 -19.97 -15.31 11.08
N THR A 303 -20.56 -14.26 11.64
CA THR A 303 -21.70 -14.38 12.56
C THR A 303 -22.96 -14.88 11.82
N ARG A 304 -23.25 -14.35 10.61
CA ARG A 304 -24.40 -14.76 9.79
C ARG A 304 -24.26 -16.20 9.26
N ALA A 305 -23.05 -16.69 9.06
CA ALA A 305 -22.80 -18.07 8.58
C ALA A 305 -23.05 -19.14 9.66
N GLY A 306 -23.65 -18.81 10.80
CA GLY A 306 -23.98 -19.75 11.87
C GLY A 306 -22.80 -20.19 12.73
N VAL A 307 -21.63 -19.56 12.54
CA VAL A 307 -20.51 -19.68 13.46
C VAL A 307 -20.78 -18.70 14.59
N SER A 308 -21.52 -19.13 15.61
CA SER A 308 -21.71 -18.32 16.84
C SER A 308 -20.37 -17.87 17.36
N PRO A 309 -20.23 -16.59 17.74
CA PRO A 309 -19.05 -16.16 18.50
C PRO A 309 -19.05 -16.99 19.80
N ALA A 310 -17.95 -17.68 20.04
CA ALA A 310 -17.76 -18.53 21.22
C ALA A 310 -17.76 -17.71 22.51
#